data_8777c20dc64eff093cd72ce2b3097f67
#
_entry.id   8777c20dc64eff093cd72ce2b3097f67
#
_cell.length_a   1.000
_cell.length_b   1.000
_cell.length_c   1.000
_cell.angle_alpha   90.00
_cell.angle_beta   90.00
_cell.angle_gamma   90.00
#
_symmetry.space_group_name_H-M   'P 1'
#
loop_
_entity.id
_entity.type
_entity.pdbx_description
1 polymer ?
#
loop_
_entity_poly.entity_id
_entity_poly.type
_entity_poly.pdbx_seq_one_letter_code
_entity_poly.pdbx_strand_id
1 'polypeptide(L)'
;MANGRAGILAAGTAPTATPEVARRTWPQWLALGIGMIAVAAAVLVWDAVGARLLLTAIGGFLAVRGALLLRGARSGAMSPAVAARARTLGATALIGGVAAGGVAQLSNAVAARVLLVAVPVLLLTGGGALLGRGGTARRGGLVLLVWALPVTGVLLATGFAQGWARASEVATVVAALAVAVLAVPLLVAAASLRTIAATPAPAPARPAACAGCACGAGGCGA
;
A
#
# COMPACT_ATOMS: atom_id res chain seq x y z
N MET A 1 4.32 -23.72 -10.90
CA MET A 1 4.86 -23.04 -9.69
C MET A 1 5.00 -21.52 -9.89
N ALA A 2 3.99 -20.80 -10.37
CA ALA A 2 4.15 -19.39 -10.81
C ALA A 2 3.10 -18.42 -10.25
N ASN A 3 2.31 -18.77 -9.23
CA ASN A 3 1.19 -17.92 -8.78
C ASN A 3 1.45 -17.07 -7.53
N GLY A 4 2.69 -16.99 -7.03
CA GLY A 4 2.98 -16.33 -5.73
C GLY A 4 3.05 -14.79 -5.74
N ARG A 5 3.11 -14.13 -6.89
CA ARG A 5 3.38 -12.66 -6.94
C ARG A 5 2.20 -11.77 -7.33
N ALA A 6 1.13 -12.34 -7.88
CA ALA A 6 -0.07 -11.56 -8.25
C ALA A 6 -0.95 -11.18 -7.05
N GLY A 7 -0.81 -11.84 -5.89
CA GLY A 7 -1.63 -11.63 -4.69
C GLY A 7 -1.36 -10.35 -3.91
N ILE A 8 -0.26 -9.63 -4.19
CA ILE A 8 0.15 -8.45 -3.38
C ILE A 8 -0.72 -7.22 -3.66
N LEU A 9 -1.47 -7.20 -4.77
CA LEU A 9 -2.31 -6.05 -5.16
C LEU A 9 -3.76 -6.17 -4.72
N ALA A 10 -4.17 -7.31 -4.19
CA ALA A 10 -5.53 -7.56 -3.73
C ALA A 10 -5.57 -7.58 -2.18
N ALA A 11 -5.46 -6.43 -1.55
CA ALA A 11 -5.70 -6.27 -0.11
C ALA A 11 -7.13 -6.66 0.33
N GLY A 12 -7.95 -7.17 -0.58
CA GLY A 12 -9.33 -7.62 -0.33
C GLY A 12 -9.55 -9.13 -0.38
N THR A 13 -8.52 -9.95 -0.69
CA THR A 13 -8.66 -11.42 -0.82
C THR A 13 -7.69 -12.15 0.10
N ALA A 14 -7.74 -11.85 1.40
CA ALA A 14 -6.99 -12.56 2.43
C ALA A 14 -7.32 -14.08 2.58
N PRO A 15 -8.41 -14.65 2.03
CA PRO A 15 -8.74 -16.04 2.29
C PRO A 15 -7.90 -17.09 1.55
N THR A 16 -6.99 -16.70 0.65
CA THR A 16 -6.22 -17.64 -0.17
C THR A 16 -4.70 -17.61 0.04
N ALA A 17 -4.21 -16.85 1.01
CA ALA A 17 -2.78 -16.83 1.32
C ALA A 17 -2.38 -18.15 2.00
N THR A 18 -1.50 -18.93 1.38
CA THR A 18 -0.92 -20.11 2.05
C THR A 18 -0.06 -19.68 3.25
N PRO A 19 0.04 -20.49 4.32
CA PRO A 19 0.86 -20.15 5.51
C PRO A 19 2.30 -19.77 5.17
N GLU A 20 2.88 -20.39 4.14
CA GLU A 20 4.25 -20.06 3.69
C GLU A 20 4.36 -18.65 3.09
N VAL A 21 3.40 -18.26 2.25
CA VAL A 21 3.35 -16.91 1.67
C VAL A 21 3.10 -15.90 2.79
N ALA A 22 2.18 -16.20 3.72
CA ALA A 22 1.89 -15.35 4.86
C ALA A 22 3.13 -15.13 5.74
N ARG A 23 3.93 -16.18 6.04
CA ARG A 23 5.18 -16.09 6.83
C ARG A 23 6.21 -15.16 6.19
N ARG A 24 6.30 -15.11 4.86
CA ARG A 24 7.26 -14.25 4.14
C ARG A 24 6.78 -12.80 3.99
N THR A 25 5.47 -12.59 3.95
CA THR A 25 4.91 -11.28 3.58
C THR A 25 4.51 -10.44 4.79
N TRP A 26 4.05 -11.04 5.90
CA TRP A 26 3.59 -10.30 7.06
C TRP A 26 4.63 -9.31 7.64
N PRO A 27 5.95 -9.64 7.74
CA PRO A 27 6.92 -8.70 8.27
C PRO A 27 7.14 -7.49 7.36
N GLN A 28 6.99 -7.67 6.03
CA GLN A 28 7.09 -6.59 5.07
C GLN A 28 5.92 -5.60 5.20
N TRP A 29 4.70 -6.11 5.39
CA TRP A 29 3.51 -5.28 5.63
C TRP A 29 3.60 -4.54 6.95
N LEU A 30 4.09 -5.21 7.99
CA LEU A 30 4.30 -4.60 9.31
C LEU A 30 5.34 -3.48 9.23
N ALA A 31 6.51 -3.76 8.63
CA ALA A 31 7.57 -2.77 8.45
C ALA A 31 7.11 -1.55 7.65
N LEU A 32 6.31 -1.78 6.58
CA LEU A 32 5.75 -0.69 5.78
C LEU A 32 4.78 0.17 6.62
N GLY A 33 3.86 -0.45 7.36
CA GLY A 33 2.90 0.27 8.21
C GLY A 33 3.58 1.08 9.31
N ILE A 34 4.55 0.48 10.01
CA ILE A 34 5.35 1.18 11.03
C ILE A 34 6.17 2.31 10.40
N GLY A 35 6.81 2.07 9.25
CA GLY A 35 7.56 3.09 8.52
C GLY A 35 6.70 4.30 8.14
N MET A 36 5.47 4.06 7.68
CA MET A 36 4.52 5.15 7.36
C MET A 36 4.15 5.98 8.60
N ILE A 37 3.90 5.33 9.74
CA ILE A 37 3.62 6.04 11.00
C ILE A 37 4.84 6.83 11.46
N ALA A 38 6.05 6.25 11.39
CA ALA A 38 7.28 6.93 11.75
C ALA A 38 7.54 8.17 10.90
N VAL A 39 7.32 8.08 9.58
CA VAL A 39 7.43 9.23 8.67
C VAL A 39 6.39 10.30 9.04
N ALA A 40 5.13 9.92 9.25
CA ALA A 40 4.09 10.86 9.63
C ALA A 40 4.41 11.57 10.95
N ALA A 41 4.87 10.84 11.96
CA ALA A 41 5.31 11.41 13.24
C ALA A 41 6.51 12.37 13.09
N ALA A 42 7.51 11.97 12.29
CA ALA A 42 8.69 12.80 12.02
C ALA A 42 8.30 14.11 11.33
N VAL A 43 7.37 14.08 10.38
CA VAL A 43 6.84 15.27 9.69
C VAL A 43 6.18 16.24 10.67
N LEU A 44 5.43 15.72 11.65
CA LEU A 44 4.74 16.56 12.65
C LEU A 44 5.68 17.15 13.69
N VAL A 45 6.80 16.48 13.98
CA VAL A 45 7.79 16.94 14.95
C VAL A 45 8.78 17.94 14.34
N TRP A 46 9.12 17.77 13.05
CA TRP A 46 10.13 18.59 12.38
C TRP A 46 9.52 19.53 11.33
N ASP A 47 8.80 20.54 11.77
CA ASP A 47 8.10 21.50 10.90
C ASP A 47 9.00 22.11 9.80
N ALA A 48 10.26 22.42 10.14
CA ALA A 48 11.19 23.06 9.20
C ALA A 48 11.53 22.23 7.96
N VAL A 49 11.44 20.89 8.04
CA VAL A 49 11.78 19.96 6.97
C VAL A 49 10.68 18.95 6.65
N GLY A 50 9.54 19.04 7.35
CA GLY A 50 8.46 18.07 7.29
C GLY A 50 7.94 17.81 5.88
N ALA A 51 7.69 18.86 5.09
CA ALA A 51 7.22 18.72 3.71
C ALA A 51 8.24 18.01 2.81
N ARG A 52 9.53 18.31 2.99
CA ARG A 52 10.62 17.64 2.24
C ARG A 52 10.71 16.16 2.61
N LEU A 53 10.67 15.85 3.91
CA LEU A 53 10.68 14.46 4.38
C LEU A 53 9.50 13.67 3.82
N LEU A 54 8.30 14.23 3.88
CA LEU A 54 7.10 13.58 3.39
C LEU A 54 7.17 13.33 1.89
N LEU A 55 7.55 14.36 1.12
CA LEU A 55 7.63 14.25 -0.34
C LEU A 55 8.74 13.28 -0.77
N THR A 56 9.88 13.28 -0.06
CA THR A 56 10.97 12.31 -0.27
C THR A 56 10.53 10.88 0.04
N ALA A 57 9.82 10.67 1.15
CA ALA A 57 9.32 9.35 1.54
C ALA A 57 8.29 8.81 0.53
N ILE A 58 7.32 9.64 0.13
CA ILE A 58 6.32 9.28 -0.89
C ILE A 58 7.01 9.02 -2.23
N GLY A 59 7.92 9.91 -2.64
CA GLY A 59 8.68 9.77 -3.89
C GLY A 59 9.52 8.50 -3.92
N GLY A 60 10.25 8.22 -2.85
CA GLY A 60 11.04 7.00 -2.70
C GLY A 60 10.17 5.73 -2.74
N PHE A 61 9.04 5.73 -2.02
CA PHE A 61 8.09 4.62 -2.06
C PHE A 61 7.54 4.37 -3.47
N LEU A 62 7.10 5.42 -4.18
CA LEU A 62 6.58 5.31 -5.54
C LEU A 62 7.67 4.83 -6.52
N ALA A 63 8.90 5.34 -6.40
CA ALA A 63 10.02 4.93 -7.24
C ALA A 63 10.36 3.45 -7.05
N VAL A 64 10.49 2.99 -5.81
CA VAL A 64 10.73 1.57 -5.50
C VAL A 64 9.59 0.70 -5.99
N ARG A 65 8.35 1.10 -5.74
CA ARG A 65 7.17 0.37 -6.19
C ARG A 65 7.08 0.28 -7.70
N GLY A 66 7.34 1.40 -8.38
CA GLY A 66 7.41 1.48 -9.84
C GLY A 66 8.48 0.55 -10.43
N ALA A 67 9.69 0.57 -9.86
CA ALA A 67 10.78 -0.31 -10.27
C ALA A 67 10.44 -1.80 -10.08
N LEU A 68 9.80 -2.17 -8.97
CA LEU A 68 9.36 -3.55 -8.73
C LEU A 68 8.29 -4.01 -9.71
N LEU A 69 7.33 -3.13 -10.05
CA LEU A 69 6.31 -3.43 -11.07
C LEU A 69 6.94 -3.62 -12.44
N LEU A 70 7.89 -2.77 -12.84
CA LEU A 70 8.61 -2.91 -14.11
C LEU A 70 9.43 -4.20 -14.18
N ARG A 71 10.11 -4.56 -13.09
CA ARG A 71 10.83 -5.84 -12.99
C ARG A 71 9.87 -7.02 -13.11
N GLY A 72 8.74 -6.99 -12.40
CA GLY A 72 7.72 -8.02 -12.49
C GLY A 72 7.12 -8.17 -13.89
N ALA A 73 6.89 -7.03 -14.59
CA ALA A 73 6.38 -7.04 -15.96
C ALA A 73 7.38 -7.57 -17.02
N ARG A 74 8.69 -7.54 -16.68
CA ARG A 74 9.76 -8.09 -17.54
C ARG A 74 10.04 -9.58 -17.30
N SER A 75 9.62 -10.12 -16.17
CA SER A 75 9.91 -11.53 -15.81
C SER A 75 9.15 -12.58 -16.62
N GLY A 76 8.24 -12.18 -17.50
CA GLY A 76 7.44 -13.09 -18.32
C GLY A 76 6.37 -13.90 -17.56
N ALA A 77 6.28 -13.74 -16.24
CA ALA A 77 5.34 -14.49 -15.39
C ALA A 77 3.89 -13.97 -15.46
N MET A 78 3.65 -12.85 -16.16
CA MET A 78 2.35 -12.19 -16.27
C MET A 78 1.78 -12.36 -17.68
N SER A 79 0.43 -12.43 -17.79
CA SER A 79 -0.21 -12.37 -19.10
C SER A 79 0.10 -11.04 -19.81
N PRO A 80 0.14 -10.99 -21.16
CA PRO A 80 0.53 -9.79 -21.92
C PRO A 80 -0.26 -8.53 -21.53
N ALA A 81 -1.58 -8.68 -21.31
CA ALA A 81 -2.44 -7.56 -20.91
C ALA A 81 -2.11 -7.02 -19.50
N VAL A 82 -1.82 -7.92 -18.54
CA VAL A 82 -1.43 -7.53 -17.18
C VAL A 82 -0.04 -6.91 -17.19
N ALA A 83 0.90 -7.45 -17.96
CA ALA A 83 2.25 -6.94 -18.11
C ALA A 83 2.25 -5.52 -18.72
N ALA A 84 1.41 -5.24 -19.72
CA ALA A 84 1.26 -3.91 -20.32
C ALA A 84 0.78 -2.90 -19.27
N ARG A 85 -0.26 -3.21 -18.51
CA ARG A 85 -0.77 -2.35 -17.42
C ARG A 85 0.28 -2.15 -16.32
N ALA A 86 1.00 -3.20 -15.95
CA ALA A 86 2.07 -3.11 -14.95
C ALA A 86 3.23 -2.24 -15.42
N ARG A 87 3.56 -2.25 -16.71
CA ARG A 87 4.58 -1.35 -17.30
C ARG A 87 4.15 0.10 -17.25
N THR A 88 2.93 0.44 -17.67
CA THR A 88 2.45 1.83 -17.64
C THR A 88 2.38 2.35 -16.21
N LEU A 89 1.75 1.61 -15.28
CA LEU A 89 1.67 1.99 -13.88
C LEU A 89 3.04 2.05 -13.21
N GLY A 90 3.95 1.12 -13.54
CA GLY A 90 5.31 1.11 -13.02
C GLY A 90 6.13 2.30 -13.52
N ALA A 91 6.01 2.64 -14.80
CA ALA A 91 6.71 3.78 -15.37
C ALA A 91 6.20 5.11 -14.80
N THR A 92 4.89 5.30 -14.73
CA THR A 92 4.31 6.52 -14.14
C THR A 92 4.65 6.68 -12.67
N ALA A 93 4.62 5.59 -11.88
CA ALA A 93 5.02 5.62 -10.48
C ALA A 93 6.51 5.92 -10.30
N LEU A 94 7.38 5.34 -11.14
CA LEU A 94 8.82 5.58 -11.09
C LEU A 94 9.14 7.04 -11.45
N ILE A 95 8.61 7.55 -12.55
CA ILE A 95 8.84 8.94 -13.00
C ILE A 95 8.28 9.92 -11.96
N GLY A 96 7.04 9.72 -11.51
CA GLY A 96 6.42 10.55 -10.48
C GLY A 96 7.18 10.52 -9.16
N GLY A 97 7.68 9.35 -8.77
CA GLY A 97 8.48 9.19 -7.55
C GLY A 97 9.83 9.91 -7.62
N VAL A 98 10.55 9.77 -8.74
CA VAL A 98 11.83 10.48 -8.97
C VAL A 98 11.61 11.99 -9.04
N ALA A 99 10.57 12.45 -9.74
CA ALA A 99 10.22 13.86 -9.81
C ALA A 99 9.89 14.45 -8.43
N ALA A 100 9.07 13.74 -7.64
CA ALA A 100 8.73 14.15 -6.27
C ALA A 100 9.98 14.23 -5.38
N GLY A 101 10.87 13.23 -5.46
CA GLY A 101 12.15 13.23 -4.74
C GLY A 101 13.05 14.39 -5.17
N GLY A 102 13.14 14.69 -6.46
CA GLY A 102 13.89 15.83 -7.00
C GLY A 102 13.37 17.18 -6.50
N VAL A 103 12.04 17.38 -6.56
CA VAL A 103 11.38 18.59 -6.04
C VAL A 103 11.62 18.77 -4.55
N ALA A 104 11.61 17.68 -3.77
CA ALA A 104 11.88 17.72 -2.34
C ALA A 104 13.27 18.27 -2.01
N GLN A 105 14.25 18.15 -2.91
CA GLN A 105 15.60 18.67 -2.70
C GLN A 105 15.71 20.18 -2.91
N LEU A 106 14.77 20.81 -3.61
CA LEU A 106 14.83 22.25 -3.91
C LEU A 106 14.65 23.10 -2.63
N SER A 107 13.50 23.01 -1.98
CA SER A 107 13.24 23.68 -0.71
C SER A 107 12.01 23.13 -0.02
N ASN A 108 11.90 23.34 1.31
CA ASN A 108 10.70 22.95 2.06
C ASN A 108 9.45 23.70 1.57
N ALA A 109 9.58 24.99 1.22
CA ALA A 109 8.47 25.79 0.71
C ALA A 109 7.96 25.28 -0.65
N VAL A 110 8.83 24.86 -1.56
CA VAL A 110 8.44 24.27 -2.84
C VAL A 110 7.76 22.92 -2.61
N ALA A 111 8.33 22.06 -1.76
CA ALA A 111 7.75 20.78 -1.42
C ALA A 111 6.34 20.94 -0.81
N ALA A 112 6.15 21.90 0.10
CA ALA A 112 4.85 22.18 0.71
C ALA A 112 3.81 22.69 -0.30
N ARG A 113 4.20 23.55 -1.26
CA ARG A 113 3.31 23.99 -2.35
C ARG A 113 2.91 22.85 -3.28
N VAL A 114 3.85 21.94 -3.58
CA VAL A 114 3.52 20.73 -4.37
C VAL A 114 2.53 19.86 -3.62
N LEU A 115 2.70 19.65 -2.32
CA LEU A 115 1.75 18.90 -1.50
C LEU A 115 0.38 19.58 -1.46
N LEU A 116 0.31 20.91 -1.41
CA LEU A 116 -0.95 21.67 -1.44
C LEU A 116 -1.82 21.33 -2.66
N VAL A 117 -1.19 21.12 -3.82
CA VAL A 117 -1.88 20.73 -5.06
C VAL A 117 -2.04 19.21 -5.17
N ALA A 118 -0.99 18.47 -4.82
CA ALA A 118 -0.97 17.01 -4.99
C ALA A 118 -1.98 16.30 -4.10
N VAL A 119 -2.19 16.76 -2.86
CA VAL A 119 -3.12 16.11 -1.92
C VAL A 119 -4.55 16.08 -2.46
N PRO A 120 -5.20 17.21 -2.80
CA PRO A 120 -6.56 17.17 -3.34
C PRO A 120 -6.64 16.43 -4.68
N VAL A 121 -5.66 16.60 -5.56
CA VAL A 121 -5.64 15.89 -6.86
C VAL A 121 -5.56 14.38 -6.67
N LEU A 122 -4.69 13.88 -5.78
CA LEU A 122 -4.57 12.45 -5.51
C LEU A 122 -5.82 11.88 -4.83
N LEU A 123 -6.44 12.62 -3.91
CA LEU A 123 -7.67 12.18 -3.26
C LEU A 123 -8.83 12.09 -4.26
N LEU A 124 -8.99 13.09 -5.12
CA LEU A 124 -10.06 13.12 -6.13
C LEU A 124 -9.84 12.06 -7.21
N THR A 125 -8.63 11.98 -7.78
CA THR A 125 -8.33 11.00 -8.83
C THR A 125 -8.33 9.57 -8.30
N GLY A 126 -7.77 9.35 -7.11
CA GLY A 126 -7.77 8.05 -6.43
C GLY A 126 -9.18 7.60 -6.06
N GLY A 127 -9.99 8.50 -5.49
CA GLY A 127 -11.39 8.26 -5.17
C GLY A 127 -12.20 7.94 -6.43
N GLY A 128 -12.06 8.75 -7.49
CA GLY A 128 -12.72 8.54 -8.77
C GLY A 128 -12.34 7.21 -9.44
N ALA A 129 -11.06 6.86 -9.43
CA ALA A 129 -10.57 5.59 -9.98
C ALA A 129 -11.12 4.36 -9.23
N LEU A 130 -11.33 4.49 -7.91
CA LEU A 130 -11.92 3.42 -7.09
C LEU A 130 -13.44 3.32 -7.29
N LEU A 131 -14.14 4.40 -7.60
CA LEU A 131 -15.58 4.37 -7.91
C LEU A 131 -15.88 3.54 -9.16
N GLY A 132 -15.00 3.58 -10.16
CA GLY A 132 -15.11 2.76 -11.36
C GLY A 132 -14.92 1.26 -11.12
N ARG A 133 -14.53 0.85 -9.91
CA ARG A 133 -14.37 -0.55 -9.51
C ARG A 133 -15.58 -1.02 -8.71
N GLY A 134 -15.95 -2.29 -8.84
CA GLY A 134 -17.08 -2.88 -8.09
C GLY A 134 -16.71 -3.26 -6.64
N GLY A 135 -17.73 -3.61 -5.85
CA GLY A 135 -17.56 -4.19 -4.52
C GLY A 135 -17.00 -3.23 -3.46
N THR A 136 -16.10 -3.74 -2.61
CA THR A 136 -15.51 -2.98 -1.49
C THR A 136 -14.64 -1.81 -1.95
N ALA A 137 -14.04 -1.87 -3.15
CA ALA A 137 -13.24 -0.79 -3.71
C ALA A 137 -14.09 0.48 -3.94
N ARG A 138 -15.34 0.34 -4.38
CA ARG A 138 -16.27 1.48 -4.56
C ARG A 138 -16.57 2.18 -3.25
N ARG A 139 -16.75 1.43 -2.16
CA ARG A 139 -16.95 2.01 -0.82
C ARG A 139 -15.73 2.80 -0.37
N GLY A 140 -14.52 2.26 -0.59
CA GLY A 140 -13.28 2.98 -0.34
C GLY A 140 -13.16 4.27 -1.15
N GLY A 141 -13.55 4.26 -2.43
CA GLY A 141 -13.61 5.44 -3.29
C GLY A 141 -14.55 6.52 -2.78
N LEU A 142 -15.75 6.13 -2.32
CA LEU A 142 -16.70 7.05 -1.70
C LEU A 142 -16.13 7.71 -0.45
N VAL A 143 -15.51 6.93 0.45
CA VAL A 143 -14.88 7.46 1.66
C VAL A 143 -13.78 8.46 1.30
N LEU A 144 -12.93 8.14 0.31
CA LEU A 144 -11.89 9.07 -0.15
C LEU A 144 -12.47 10.38 -0.71
N LEU A 145 -13.56 10.33 -1.48
CA LEU A 145 -14.19 11.54 -2.01
C LEU A 145 -14.87 12.36 -0.92
N VAL A 146 -15.55 11.71 0.03
CA VAL A 146 -16.13 12.40 1.20
C VAL A 146 -15.04 13.11 2.00
N TRP A 147 -13.85 12.54 2.13
CA TRP A 147 -12.71 13.19 2.77
C TRP A 147 -12.05 14.26 1.88
N ALA A 148 -12.03 14.09 0.57
CA ALA A 148 -11.44 15.06 -0.35
C ALA A 148 -12.13 16.43 -0.30
N LEU A 149 -13.46 16.44 -0.15
CA LEU A 149 -14.24 17.69 -0.11
C LEU A 149 -13.86 18.58 1.08
N PRO A 150 -13.95 18.14 2.35
CA PRO A 150 -13.57 18.98 3.50
C PRO A 150 -12.08 19.33 3.49
N VAL A 151 -11.20 18.42 3.09
CA VAL A 151 -9.76 18.71 2.97
C VAL A 151 -9.53 19.85 1.98
N THR A 152 -10.10 19.75 0.78
CA THR A 152 -9.97 20.81 -0.24
C THR A 152 -10.58 22.11 0.24
N GLY A 153 -11.76 22.05 0.88
CA GLY A 153 -12.43 23.23 1.46
C GLY A 153 -11.59 23.92 2.51
N VAL A 154 -10.99 23.17 3.45
CA VAL A 154 -10.10 23.74 4.48
C VAL A 154 -8.86 24.36 3.87
N LEU A 155 -8.23 23.71 2.87
CA LEU A 155 -7.04 24.27 2.21
C LEU A 155 -7.35 25.56 1.48
N LEU A 156 -8.48 25.64 0.76
CA LEU A 156 -8.92 26.87 0.09
C LEU A 156 -9.28 27.95 1.09
N ALA A 157 -10.08 27.65 2.12
CA ALA A 157 -10.45 28.60 3.15
C ALA A 157 -9.21 29.17 3.87
N THR A 158 -8.24 28.31 4.21
CA THR A 158 -6.97 28.76 4.84
C THR A 158 -6.17 29.62 3.85
N GLY A 159 -6.10 29.24 2.57
CA GLY A 159 -5.39 30.00 1.55
C GLY A 159 -5.93 31.40 1.36
N PHE A 160 -7.26 31.56 1.34
CA PHE A 160 -7.90 32.87 1.19
C PHE A 160 -7.89 33.70 2.48
N ALA A 161 -8.05 33.07 3.66
CA ALA A 161 -8.13 33.78 4.93
C ALA A 161 -6.77 34.13 5.53
N GLN A 162 -5.78 33.26 5.41
CA GLN A 162 -4.48 33.34 6.10
C GLN A 162 -3.27 33.36 5.15
N GLY A 163 -3.52 33.20 3.85
CA GLY A 163 -2.49 33.17 2.82
C GLY A 163 -2.00 31.75 2.48
N TRP A 164 -1.48 31.63 1.26
CA TRP A 164 -1.08 30.34 0.67
C TRP A 164 0.12 29.69 1.37
N ALA A 165 0.96 30.46 2.06
CA ALA A 165 2.04 29.90 2.88
C ALA A 165 1.46 29.06 4.03
N ARG A 166 0.48 29.59 4.74
CA ARG A 166 -0.20 28.87 5.82
C ARG A 166 -0.98 27.66 5.32
N ALA A 167 -1.68 27.79 4.17
CA ALA A 167 -2.36 26.68 3.55
C ALA A 167 -1.41 25.52 3.19
N SER A 168 -0.17 25.81 2.78
CA SER A 168 0.82 24.77 2.47
C SER A 168 1.35 24.04 3.72
N GLU A 169 1.43 24.70 4.86
CA GLU A 169 1.74 24.06 6.15
C GLU A 169 0.58 23.12 6.55
N VAL A 170 -0.65 23.60 6.49
CA VAL A 170 -1.84 22.79 6.76
C VAL A 170 -1.91 21.59 5.82
N ALA A 171 -1.60 21.77 4.53
CA ALA A 171 -1.55 20.66 3.57
C ALA A 171 -0.52 19.59 3.95
N THR A 172 0.63 20.00 4.49
CA THR A 172 1.67 19.07 4.97
C THR A 172 1.18 18.24 6.14
N VAL A 173 0.51 18.87 7.12
CA VAL A 173 -0.10 18.17 8.27
C VAL A 173 -1.19 17.21 7.82
N VAL A 174 -2.09 17.66 6.94
CA VAL A 174 -3.16 16.82 6.39
C VAL A 174 -2.59 15.62 5.63
N ALA A 175 -1.54 15.83 4.83
CA ALA A 175 -0.87 14.75 4.10
C ALA A 175 -0.21 13.75 5.07
N ALA A 176 0.44 14.21 6.14
CA ALA A 176 1.02 13.34 7.16
C ALA A 176 -0.06 12.51 7.87
N LEU A 177 -1.18 13.13 8.25
CA LEU A 177 -2.31 12.42 8.84
C LEU A 177 -2.92 11.39 7.86
N ALA A 178 -3.07 11.74 6.58
CA ALA A 178 -3.53 10.81 5.56
C ALA A 178 -2.61 9.59 5.43
N VAL A 179 -1.29 9.79 5.47
CA VAL A 179 -0.29 8.70 5.47
C VAL A 179 -0.44 7.82 6.72
N ALA A 180 -0.63 8.42 7.90
CA ALA A 180 -0.86 7.68 9.14
C ALA A 180 -2.15 6.84 9.10
N VAL A 181 -3.24 7.40 8.59
CA VAL A 181 -4.51 6.68 8.42
C VAL A 181 -4.37 5.52 7.42
N LEU A 182 -3.64 5.72 6.32
CA LEU A 182 -3.36 4.68 5.34
C LEU A 182 -2.46 3.56 5.89
N ALA A 183 -1.70 3.80 6.95
CA ALA A 183 -0.93 2.76 7.63
C ALA A 183 -1.82 1.76 8.39
N VAL A 184 -3.00 2.17 8.88
CA VAL A 184 -3.90 1.33 9.67
C VAL A 184 -4.32 0.05 8.93
N PRO A 185 -4.87 0.10 7.69
CA PRO A 185 -5.24 -1.12 6.97
C PRO A 185 -4.03 -2.02 6.65
N LEU A 186 -2.83 -1.46 6.50
CA LEU A 186 -1.61 -2.25 6.31
C LEU A 186 -1.24 -3.01 7.58
N LEU A 187 -1.35 -2.39 8.75
CA LEU A 187 -1.10 -3.04 10.04
C LEU A 187 -2.14 -4.11 10.34
N VAL A 188 -3.42 -3.85 10.04
CA VAL A 188 -4.49 -4.86 10.16
C VAL A 188 -4.24 -6.04 9.23
N ALA A 189 -3.82 -5.79 7.98
CA ALA A 189 -3.46 -6.84 7.04
C ALA A 189 -2.23 -7.64 7.53
N ALA A 190 -1.22 -6.98 8.10
CA ALA A 190 -0.05 -7.64 8.69
C ALA A 190 -0.45 -8.53 9.88
N ALA A 191 -1.35 -8.06 10.75
CA ALA A 191 -1.86 -8.84 11.87
C ALA A 191 -2.64 -10.08 11.40
N SER A 192 -3.52 -9.95 10.40
CA SER A 192 -4.25 -11.08 9.83
C SER A 192 -3.34 -12.09 9.12
N LEU A 193 -2.31 -11.62 8.40
CA LEU A 193 -1.30 -12.50 7.81
C LEU A 193 -0.47 -13.25 8.87
N ARG A 194 -0.19 -12.60 10.01
CA ARG A 194 0.50 -13.25 11.13
C ARG A 194 -0.34 -14.38 11.72
N THR A 195 -1.65 -14.23 11.86
CA THR A 195 -2.53 -15.32 12.35
C THR A 195 -2.55 -16.49 11.38
N ILE A 196 -2.63 -16.23 10.06
CA ILE A 196 -2.55 -17.27 9.02
C ILE A 196 -1.17 -17.96 9.05
N ALA A 197 -0.10 -17.21 9.22
CA ALA A 197 1.26 -17.74 9.31
C ALA A 197 1.49 -18.64 10.53
N ALA A 198 0.76 -18.39 11.63
CA ALA A 198 0.82 -19.18 12.86
C ALA A 198 -0.01 -20.48 12.76
N THR A 199 -0.88 -20.62 11.76
CA THR A 199 -1.66 -21.86 11.57
C THR A 199 -0.72 -23.00 11.21
N PRO A 200 -0.75 -24.13 11.96
CA PRO A 200 0.06 -25.31 11.63
C PRO A 200 -0.27 -25.79 10.21
N ALA A 201 0.74 -26.21 9.47
CA ALA A 201 0.51 -26.85 8.17
C ALA A 201 -0.41 -28.06 8.38
N PRO A 202 -1.44 -28.25 7.50
CA PRO A 202 -2.25 -29.45 7.55
C PRO A 202 -1.33 -30.66 7.57
N ALA A 203 -1.55 -31.59 8.50
CA ALA A 203 -0.82 -32.83 8.52
C ALA A 203 -0.90 -33.46 7.11
N PRO A 204 0.21 -33.95 6.56
CA PRO A 204 0.18 -34.59 5.24
C PRO A 204 -0.94 -35.61 5.25
N ALA A 205 -1.86 -35.48 4.28
CA ALA A 205 -2.97 -36.44 4.13
C ALA A 205 -2.33 -37.82 4.04
N ARG A 206 -2.68 -38.72 4.98
CA ARG A 206 -2.24 -40.10 4.89
C ARG A 206 -2.63 -40.61 3.53
N PRO A 207 -1.71 -41.22 2.79
CA PRO A 207 -2.04 -41.74 1.45
C PRO A 207 -3.28 -42.64 1.57
N ALA A 208 -4.24 -42.44 0.71
CA ALA A 208 -5.54 -43.15 0.74
C ALA A 208 -5.37 -44.69 0.70
N ALA A 209 -4.22 -45.17 0.23
CA ALA A 209 -3.83 -46.58 0.26
C ALA A 209 -3.73 -47.17 1.68
N CYS A 210 -3.46 -46.32 2.69
CA CYS A 210 -3.45 -46.79 4.08
C CYS A 210 -4.80 -46.65 4.80
N ALA A 211 -5.79 -45.95 4.22
CA ALA A 211 -7.12 -45.81 4.82
C ALA A 211 -8.00 -47.07 4.64
N GLY A 212 -7.64 -47.96 3.69
CA GLY A 212 -8.37 -49.22 3.44
C GLY A 212 -7.69 -50.45 4.00
N CYS A 213 -6.48 -50.35 4.52
CA CYS A 213 -5.85 -51.48 5.17
C CYS A 213 -6.37 -51.60 6.59
N ALA A 214 -7.35 -52.46 6.81
CA ALA A 214 -7.84 -52.88 8.14
C ALA A 214 -6.78 -53.67 8.93
N CYS A 215 -5.49 -53.40 8.74
CA CYS A 215 -4.39 -53.98 9.50
C CYS A 215 -4.21 -53.32 10.88
N GLY A 216 -5.27 -52.79 11.44
CA GLY A 216 -5.27 -52.08 12.73
C GLY A 216 -5.62 -52.97 13.92
N ALA A 217 -5.84 -54.22 13.80
CA ALA A 217 -6.13 -55.05 14.95
C ALA A 217 -5.68 -56.50 14.72
N GLY A 218 -4.44 -56.76 15.08
CA GLY A 218 -4.03 -58.13 15.41
C GLY A 218 -3.53 -58.97 14.26
N GLY A 219 -2.23 -59.17 14.22
CA GLY A 219 -1.66 -60.47 13.87
C GLY A 219 -1.42 -60.71 12.41
N CYS A 220 -0.25 -60.31 11.91
CA CYS A 220 0.53 -61.24 11.13
C CYS A 220 1.40 -62.02 12.08
N GLY A 221 0.81 -63.03 12.67
CA GLY A 221 1.55 -64.10 13.33
C GLY A 221 1.86 -65.18 12.33
N ALA A 222 3.05 -65.71 12.41
CA ALA A 222 3.72 -66.83 11.81
C ALA A 222 4.30 -66.59 10.42
#